data_cc716bd94fa8aa8330c3e110977f5070
#
_entry.id   cc716bd94fa8aa8330c3e110977f5070
#
_cell.length_a   1.000
_cell.length_b   1.000
_cell.length_c   1.000
_cell.angle_alpha   90.00
_cell.angle_beta   90.00
_cell.angle_gamma   90.00
#
_symmetry.space_group_name_H-M   'P 1'
#
loop_
_entity.id
_entity.type
_entity.pdbx_description
1 polymer ?
#
loop_
_entity_poly.entity_id
_entity_poly.type
_entity_poly.pdbx_seq_one_letter_code
_entity_poly.pdbx_strand_id
1 'polypeptide(L)'
;MGNHDYMDNNFSKIGNQIKFFKYMNSYPFSHYLINNYNFIFWSYTFIIKGNSKKEEYSWLKSRIEYARKKIKKVGDPIFIISHMPPLKTVYGSENILGDKDLYDILKNYPEVISITGHSHYSLRNKKSIWQGEFTALNIQSISYIELDKLYSNYLDVVNSSKNDSMGLIVSLNKNNVIFDRIQFSTEEILEERWNINFPMNSSNFNYKFDKMNNKIKPFFDDKSRIKIKIINNKNFNKKILIIFKAAFHQDYVYKYKIVLKNREKKENNRIYYFYSDYYKSKKNRQKILSFTIPNDINRGKYKIDIYAIDTFGNISKPKKEIINI
;
A
#
# COMPACT_ATOMS: atom_id res chain seq x y z
N MET A 1 4.19 -8.79 17.27
CA MET A 1 3.24 -7.81 17.84
C MET A 1 3.37 -6.49 17.09
N GLY A 2 2.25 -5.83 16.86
CA GLY A 2 2.17 -4.48 16.29
C GLY A 2 1.70 -3.46 17.34
N ASN A 3 1.58 -2.20 16.92
CA ASN A 3 1.20 -1.11 17.81
C ASN A 3 -0.19 -1.31 18.44
N HIS A 4 -1.15 -1.88 17.70
CA HIS A 4 -2.50 -2.16 18.21
C HIS A 4 -2.55 -3.25 19.28
N ASP A 5 -1.61 -4.19 19.29
CA ASP A 5 -1.53 -5.21 20.34
C ASP A 5 -1.22 -4.61 21.71
N TYR A 6 -0.73 -3.36 21.76
CA TYR A 6 -0.45 -2.63 23.01
C TYR A 6 -1.53 -1.60 23.41
N MET A 7 -2.62 -1.50 22.65
CA MET A 7 -3.68 -0.49 22.85
C MET A 7 -4.88 -0.99 23.67
N ASP A 8 -4.86 -2.22 24.18
CA ASP A 8 -5.89 -2.68 25.12
C ASP A 8 -5.71 -1.97 26.46
N ASN A 9 -6.57 -1.00 26.72
CA ASN A 9 -6.51 -0.14 27.90
C ASN A 9 -6.84 -0.89 29.21
N ASN A 10 -7.38 -2.11 29.13
CA ASN A 10 -7.64 -2.96 30.29
C ASN A 10 -6.38 -3.60 30.88
N PHE A 11 -5.26 -3.52 30.14
CA PHE A 11 -3.98 -4.11 30.54
C PHE A 11 -2.85 -3.10 30.43
N SER A 12 -1.84 -3.26 31.30
CA SER A 12 -0.56 -2.60 31.08
C SER A 12 0.08 -3.10 29.77
N LYS A 13 1.04 -2.36 29.22
CA LYS A 13 1.78 -2.81 28.03
C LYS A 13 2.44 -4.18 28.22
N ILE A 14 2.98 -4.45 29.40
CA ILE A 14 3.53 -5.76 29.76
C ILE A 14 2.41 -6.81 29.84
N GLY A 15 1.25 -6.45 30.44
CA GLY A 15 0.07 -7.32 30.45
C GLY A 15 -0.41 -7.72 29.06
N ASN A 16 -0.35 -6.80 28.10
CA ASN A 16 -0.66 -7.08 26.69
C ASN A 16 0.35 -8.05 26.05
N GLN A 17 1.64 -7.96 26.37
CA GLN A 17 2.65 -8.95 25.93
C GLN A 17 2.38 -10.34 26.51
N ILE A 18 2.05 -10.43 27.81
CA ILE A 18 1.71 -11.69 28.45
C ILE A 18 0.47 -12.30 27.81
N LYS A 19 -0.54 -11.48 27.53
CA LYS A 19 -1.75 -11.88 26.83
C LYS A 19 -1.44 -12.41 25.43
N PHE A 20 -0.63 -11.69 24.66
CA PHE A 20 -0.19 -12.11 23.34
C PHE A 20 0.53 -13.46 23.41
N PHE A 21 1.49 -13.60 24.33
CA PHE A 21 2.19 -14.88 24.53
C PHE A 21 1.23 -16.03 24.86
N LYS A 22 0.27 -15.80 25.75
CA LYS A 22 -0.72 -16.79 26.13
C LYS A 22 -1.56 -17.28 24.94
N TYR A 23 -1.98 -16.38 24.05
CA TYR A 23 -2.82 -16.73 22.91
C TYR A 23 -2.03 -17.26 21.71
N MET A 24 -0.86 -16.70 21.44
CA MET A 24 -0.07 -17.02 20.27
C MET A 24 1.00 -18.09 20.53
N ASN A 25 1.22 -18.45 21.78
CA ASN A 25 2.29 -19.37 22.21
C ASN A 25 3.66 -18.99 21.60
N SER A 26 3.95 -17.69 21.49
CA SER A 26 5.13 -17.16 20.84
C SER A 26 5.69 -15.94 21.56
N TYR A 27 7.00 -15.84 21.60
CA TYR A 27 7.69 -14.65 22.13
C TYR A 27 7.73 -13.52 21.10
N PRO A 28 7.80 -12.25 21.56
CA PRO A 28 7.96 -11.09 20.67
C PRO A 28 9.17 -11.15 19.76
N PHE A 29 10.23 -11.83 20.21
CA PHE A 29 11.45 -12.08 19.49
C PHE A 29 11.70 -13.56 19.39
N SER A 30 11.76 -14.09 18.20
CA SER A 30 12.03 -15.51 17.99
C SER A 30 12.74 -15.75 16.67
N HIS A 31 13.53 -16.83 16.62
CA HIS A 31 14.26 -17.23 15.43
C HIS A 31 14.07 -18.73 15.24
N TYR A 32 13.48 -19.12 14.14
CA TYR A 32 13.22 -20.51 13.78
C TYR A 32 13.96 -20.91 12.53
N LEU A 33 14.45 -22.14 12.51
CA LEU A 33 14.96 -22.79 11.30
C LEU A 33 13.90 -23.80 10.83
N ILE A 34 13.25 -23.50 9.72
CA ILE A 34 12.19 -24.34 9.14
C ILE A 34 12.64 -24.78 7.76
N ASN A 35 12.76 -26.10 7.55
CA ASN A 35 13.23 -26.67 6.28
C ASN A 35 14.54 -26.04 5.77
N ASN A 36 15.46 -25.75 6.68
CA ASN A 36 16.77 -25.09 6.45
C ASN A 36 16.70 -23.60 6.08
N TYR A 37 15.55 -22.94 6.15
CA TYR A 37 15.41 -21.51 5.99
C TYR A 37 15.19 -20.80 7.31
N ASN A 38 15.77 -19.61 7.44
CA ASN A 38 15.74 -18.84 8.69
C ASN A 38 14.53 -17.90 8.68
N PHE A 39 13.71 -17.96 9.75
CA PHE A 39 12.56 -17.11 10.00
C PHE A 39 12.77 -16.34 11.30
N ILE A 40 12.98 -15.04 11.22
CA ILE A 40 13.22 -14.15 12.35
C ILE A 40 11.95 -13.32 12.56
N PHE A 41 11.29 -13.52 13.69
CA PHE A 41 10.13 -12.72 14.11
C PHE A 41 10.64 -11.63 15.04
N TRP A 42 10.36 -10.39 14.68
CA TRP A 42 10.82 -9.21 15.40
C TRP A 42 9.67 -8.25 15.70
N SER A 43 9.42 -7.99 16.97
CA SER A 43 8.34 -7.14 17.46
C SER A 43 8.88 -5.81 17.98
N TYR A 44 8.06 -4.77 17.87
CA TYR A 44 8.35 -3.46 18.45
C TYR A 44 7.95 -3.44 19.91
N THR A 45 8.89 -3.69 20.83
CA THR A 45 8.62 -3.62 22.27
C THR A 45 9.14 -2.34 22.92
N PHE A 46 9.94 -1.54 22.22
CA PHE A 46 10.44 -0.25 22.71
C PHE A 46 9.36 0.82 22.96
N ILE A 47 8.12 0.59 22.50
CA ILE A 47 6.95 1.36 22.92
C ILE A 47 6.59 1.13 24.39
N ILE A 48 7.18 0.13 25.03
CA ILE A 48 7.05 -0.15 26.46
C ILE A 48 8.11 0.67 27.19
N LYS A 49 7.69 1.41 28.21
CA LYS A 49 8.62 2.19 29.05
C LYS A 49 9.70 1.26 29.65
N GLY A 50 10.95 1.62 29.44
CA GLY A 50 12.12 0.88 29.93
C GLY A 50 12.79 -0.02 28.91
N ASN A 51 12.15 -0.33 27.77
CA ASN A 51 12.81 -1.10 26.71
C ASN A 51 13.70 -0.19 25.87
N SER A 52 14.87 -0.70 25.52
CA SER A 52 15.86 0.01 24.70
C SER A 52 15.67 -0.33 23.23
N LYS A 53 15.32 0.67 22.43
CA LYS A 53 15.28 0.56 20.96
C LYS A 53 16.60 0.01 20.40
N LYS A 54 17.73 0.45 20.94
CA LYS A 54 19.07 0.03 20.51
C LYS A 54 19.30 -1.46 20.73
N GLU A 55 18.84 -2.01 21.85
CA GLU A 55 19.01 -3.43 22.18
C GLU A 55 18.17 -4.30 21.24
N GLU A 56 16.94 -3.89 20.94
CA GLU A 56 16.07 -4.62 20.01
C GLU A 56 16.66 -4.71 18.60
N TYR A 57 17.22 -3.61 18.08
CA TYR A 57 17.89 -3.61 16.78
C TYR A 57 19.22 -4.37 16.81
N SER A 58 19.96 -4.32 17.92
CA SER A 58 21.19 -5.10 18.11
C SER A 58 20.89 -6.60 18.12
N TRP A 59 19.80 -7.01 18.78
CA TRP A 59 19.34 -8.38 18.73
C TRP A 59 19.00 -8.81 17.30
N LEU A 60 18.19 -8.02 16.57
CA LEU A 60 17.84 -8.31 15.18
C LEU A 60 19.09 -8.51 14.32
N LYS A 61 20.02 -7.56 14.37
CA LYS A 61 21.28 -7.64 13.64
C LYS A 61 22.06 -8.91 13.98
N SER A 62 22.15 -9.26 15.27
CA SER A 62 22.84 -10.49 15.71
C SER A 62 22.19 -11.75 15.14
N ARG A 63 20.86 -11.78 15.01
CA ARG A 63 20.14 -12.93 14.43
C ARG A 63 20.31 -13.03 12.92
N ILE A 64 20.33 -11.92 12.20
CA ILE A 64 20.64 -11.91 10.77
C ILE A 64 22.05 -12.41 10.51
N GLU A 65 23.05 -11.92 11.26
CA GLU A 65 24.44 -12.39 11.14
C GLU A 65 24.59 -13.87 11.48
N TYR A 66 23.88 -14.35 12.51
CA TYR A 66 23.85 -15.78 12.84
C TYR A 66 23.21 -16.58 11.68
N ALA A 67 22.06 -16.14 11.16
CA ALA A 67 21.39 -16.79 10.05
C ALA A 67 22.30 -16.87 8.83
N ARG A 68 22.96 -15.75 8.48
CA ARG A 68 23.89 -15.66 7.33
C ARG A 68 25.03 -16.66 7.39
N LYS A 69 25.55 -16.94 8.60
CA LYS A 69 26.59 -17.97 8.81
C LYS A 69 26.05 -19.41 8.67
N LYS A 70 24.72 -19.59 8.77
CA LYS A 70 24.07 -20.91 8.78
C LYS A 70 23.33 -21.24 7.48
N ILE A 71 23.17 -20.30 6.55
CA ILE A 71 22.58 -20.58 5.24
C ILE A 71 23.45 -21.59 4.48
N LYS A 72 22.79 -22.52 3.77
CA LYS A 72 23.50 -23.60 3.05
C LYS A 72 24.17 -23.10 1.78
N LYS A 73 23.56 -22.12 1.12
CA LYS A 73 24.06 -21.52 -0.12
C LYS A 73 24.03 -20.01 0.02
N VAL A 74 25.10 -19.37 -0.43
CA VAL A 74 25.13 -17.91 -0.50
C VAL A 74 23.96 -17.40 -1.32
N GLY A 75 23.18 -16.46 -0.75
CA GLY A 75 21.98 -15.91 -1.37
C GLY A 75 20.69 -16.71 -1.13
N ASP A 76 20.71 -17.75 -0.27
CA ASP A 76 19.47 -18.32 0.26
C ASP A 76 18.75 -17.28 1.12
N PRO A 77 17.41 -17.23 1.12
CA PRO A 77 16.67 -16.17 1.79
C PRO A 77 16.69 -16.28 3.31
N ILE A 78 16.72 -15.12 3.96
CA ILE A 78 16.47 -14.93 5.39
C ILE A 78 15.15 -14.14 5.52
N PHE A 79 14.13 -14.73 6.11
CA PHE A 79 12.84 -14.10 6.30
C PHE A 79 12.81 -13.32 7.61
N ILE A 80 12.42 -12.03 7.52
CA ILE A 80 12.20 -11.18 8.69
C ILE A 80 10.73 -10.78 8.69
N ILE A 81 10.03 -11.15 9.74
CA ILE A 81 8.63 -10.85 9.93
C ILE A 81 8.51 -9.79 11.04
N SER A 82 8.05 -8.61 10.68
CA SER A 82 7.88 -7.51 11.62
C SER A 82 6.59 -6.73 11.35
N HIS A 83 6.26 -5.75 12.21
CA HIS A 83 5.05 -4.96 12.04
C HIS A 83 5.28 -3.78 11.09
N MET A 84 6.22 -2.89 11.41
CA MET A 84 6.49 -1.70 10.60
C MET A 84 7.39 -2.01 9.40
N PRO A 85 7.13 -1.43 8.23
CA PRO A 85 7.98 -1.61 7.06
C PRO A 85 9.28 -0.81 7.18
N PRO A 86 10.38 -1.25 6.54
CA PRO A 86 11.57 -0.42 6.38
C PRO A 86 11.26 0.85 5.61
N LEU A 87 11.81 1.99 6.04
CA LEU A 87 11.54 3.30 5.46
C LEU A 87 11.81 3.34 3.94
N LYS A 88 10.92 3.97 3.17
CA LYS A 88 11.04 4.21 1.72
C LYS A 88 11.20 2.93 0.87
N THR A 89 10.62 1.84 1.31
CA THR A 89 10.57 0.58 0.56
C THR A 89 9.21 0.37 -0.11
N VAL A 90 8.31 -0.35 0.52
CA VAL A 90 6.96 -0.59 0.01
C VAL A 90 6.09 0.66 0.11
N TYR A 91 5.01 0.71 -0.67
CA TYR A 91 4.05 1.82 -0.61
C TYR A 91 3.50 2.01 0.80
N GLY A 92 3.50 3.25 1.26
CA GLY A 92 3.09 3.63 2.61
C GLY A 92 4.19 3.55 3.65
N SER A 93 5.42 3.16 3.27
CA SER A 93 6.58 3.20 4.16
C SER A 93 7.31 4.54 4.16
N GLU A 94 6.81 5.51 3.41
CA GLU A 94 7.31 6.87 3.43
C GLU A 94 6.93 7.56 4.76
N ASN A 95 7.77 8.43 5.24
CA ASN A 95 7.53 9.22 6.45
C ASN A 95 7.42 8.37 7.74
N ILE A 96 6.43 8.69 8.58
CA ILE A 96 6.25 8.13 9.93
C ILE A 96 5.81 6.66 9.95
N LEU A 97 5.33 6.12 8.83
CA LEU A 97 4.90 4.73 8.75
C LEU A 97 6.06 3.77 8.46
N GLY A 98 7.24 4.29 8.12
CA GLY A 98 8.43 3.49 7.84
C GLY A 98 9.49 3.62 8.92
N ASP A 99 10.24 2.55 9.13
CA ASP A 99 11.33 2.48 10.11
C ASP A 99 12.69 2.66 9.43
N LYS A 100 13.34 3.79 9.76
CA LYS A 100 14.65 4.14 9.22
C LYS A 100 15.77 3.22 9.76
N ASP A 101 15.74 2.91 11.05
CA ASP A 101 16.80 2.09 11.67
C ASP A 101 16.73 0.65 11.15
N LEU A 102 15.51 0.14 10.94
CA LEU A 102 15.30 -1.14 10.28
C LEU A 102 15.86 -1.13 8.86
N TYR A 103 15.57 -0.11 8.05
CA TYR A 103 16.14 0.02 6.71
C TYR A 103 17.67 0.05 6.75
N ASP A 104 18.26 0.86 7.64
CA ASP A 104 19.72 1.01 7.76
C ASP A 104 20.44 -0.29 8.16
N ILE A 105 19.76 -1.18 8.87
CA ILE A 105 20.25 -2.53 9.13
C ILE A 105 20.13 -3.40 7.89
N LEU A 106 18.93 -3.50 7.30
CA LEU A 106 18.61 -4.48 6.27
C LEU A 106 19.29 -4.21 4.93
N LYS A 107 19.63 -2.96 4.61
CA LYS A 107 20.29 -2.59 3.34
C LYS A 107 21.64 -3.30 3.11
N ASN A 108 22.23 -3.89 4.15
CA ASN A 108 23.51 -4.61 4.07
C ASN A 108 23.34 -6.13 3.78
N TYR A 109 22.08 -6.59 3.63
CA TYR A 109 21.75 -8.01 3.51
C TYR A 109 20.80 -8.26 2.33
N PRO A 110 21.34 -8.40 1.10
CA PRO A 110 20.51 -8.59 -0.10
C PRO A 110 19.67 -9.88 -0.04
N GLU A 111 20.08 -10.88 0.73
CA GLU A 111 19.36 -12.14 0.97
C GLU A 111 18.14 -12.00 1.88
N VAL A 112 17.90 -10.82 2.47
CA VAL A 112 16.75 -10.62 3.35
C VAL A 112 15.47 -10.40 2.56
N ILE A 113 14.41 -11.07 3.02
CA ILE A 113 13.01 -10.80 2.65
C ILE A 113 12.28 -10.30 3.89
N SER A 114 12.02 -9.00 3.95
CA SER A 114 11.28 -8.35 5.03
C SER A 114 9.78 -8.36 4.73
N ILE A 115 8.99 -9.00 5.58
CA ILE A 115 7.54 -9.13 5.46
C ILE A 115 6.89 -8.30 6.57
N THR A 116 6.09 -7.31 6.19
CA THR A 116 5.56 -6.30 7.13
C THR A 116 4.10 -5.98 6.88
N GLY A 117 3.43 -5.43 7.89
CA GLY A 117 2.04 -4.96 7.82
C GLY A 117 1.94 -3.45 8.03
N HIS A 118 1.26 -3.02 9.07
CA HIS A 118 1.11 -1.68 9.61
C HIS A 118 0.31 -0.69 8.75
N SER A 119 0.65 -0.53 7.47
CA SER A 119 0.02 0.47 6.60
C SER A 119 -1.40 0.10 6.17
N HIS A 120 -1.78 -1.17 6.24
CA HIS A 120 -3.04 -1.72 5.75
C HIS A 120 -3.33 -1.44 4.26
N TYR A 121 -2.32 -1.04 3.49
CA TYR A 121 -2.49 -0.75 2.07
C TYR A 121 -2.64 -2.03 1.26
N SER A 122 -3.50 -1.95 0.23
CA SER A 122 -3.91 -3.10 -0.56
C SER A 122 -2.76 -3.82 -1.25
N LEU A 123 -2.73 -5.15 -1.15
CA LEU A 123 -1.84 -6.03 -1.92
C LEU A 123 -2.07 -5.94 -3.44
N ARG A 124 -3.13 -5.29 -3.90
CA ARG A 124 -3.34 -4.97 -5.32
C ARG A 124 -2.45 -3.82 -5.79
N ASN A 125 -1.87 -3.05 -4.87
CA ASN A 125 -0.90 -2.02 -5.23
C ASN A 125 0.42 -2.68 -5.65
N LYS A 126 0.90 -2.42 -6.85
CA LYS A 126 2.17 -2.98 -7.36
C LYS A 126 3.37 -2.62 -6.48
N LYS A 127 3.31 -1.49 -5.78
CA LYS A 127 4.35 -1.08 -4.83
C LYS A 127 4.25 -1.77 -3.47
N SER A 128 3.38 -2.78 -3.29
CA SER A 128 3.37 -3.61 -2.08
C SER A 128 4.52 -4.62 -2.02
N ILE A 129 5.28 -4.75 -3.10
CA ILE A 129 6.61 -5.39 -3.15
C ILE A 129 7.65 -4.40 -3.65
N TRP A 130 8.83 -4.45 -3.06
CA TRP A 130 9.97 -3.62 -3.43
C TRP A 130 11.26 -4.41 -3.34
N GLN A 131 12.16 -4.17 -4.28
CA GLN A 131 13.52 -4.69 -4.28
C GLN A 131 14.51 -3.57 -4.62
N GLY A 132 15.32 -3.18 -3.65
CA GLY A 132 16.45 -2.25 -3.80
C GLY A 132 17.73 -2.93 -3.36
N GLU A 133 18.14 -2.73 -2.11
CA GLU A 133 19.27 -3.42 -1.50
C GLU A 133 18.90 -4.81 -0.97
N PHE A 134 17.63 -5.00 -0.61
CA PHE A 134 17.01 -6.24 -0.15
C PHE A 134 15.58 -6.32 -0.67
N THR A 135 14.80 -7.31 -0.24
CA THR A 135 13.37 -7.42 -0.61
C THR A 135 12.47 -7.01 0.55
N ALA A 136 11.50 -6.16 0.29
CA ALA A 136 10.45 -5.80 1.26
C ALA A 136 9.05 -6.08 0.69
N LEU A 137 8.17 -6.60 1.54
CA LEU A 137 6.78 -6.92 1.24
C LEU A 137 5.86 -6.30 2.30
N ASN A 138 4.75 -5.70 1.85
CA ASN A 138 3.62 -5.35 2.70
C ASN A 138 2.55 -6.43 2.55
N ILE A 139 1.99 -6.95 3.67
CA ILE A 139 0.98 -8.02 3.65
C ILE A 139 -0.45 -7.51 3.82
N GLN A 140 -0.66 -6.19 3.81
CA GLN A 140 -1.97 -5.58 4.09
C GLN A 140 -2.50 -5.94 5.50
N SER A 141 -3.80 -6.10 5.62
CA SER A 141 -4.51 -6.46 6.85
C SER A 141 -5.58 -7.51 6.55
N ILE A 142 -5.82 -8.40 7.49
CA ILE A 142 -6.94 -9.35 7.44
C ILE A 142 -8.26 -8.74 7.92
N SER A 143 -8.24 -7.49 8.42
CA SER A 143 -9.41 -6.82 8.97
C SER A 143 -9.99 -5.76 8.02
N TYR A 144 -9.17 -4.79 7.59
CA TYR A 144 -9.63 -3.68 6.75
C TYR A 144 -8.50 -3.11 5.90
N ILE A 145 -8.86 -2.41 4.83
CA ILE A 145 -7.92 -1.67 3.96
C ILE A 145 -7.91 -0.19 4.36
N GLU A 146 -6.73 0.39 4.39
CA GLU A 146 -6.56 1.84 4.39
C GLU A 146 -6.15 2.33 3.00
N LEU A 147 -6.53 3.55 2.69
CA LEU A 147 -6.06 4.30 1.54
C LEU A 147 -5.30 5.52 2.02
N ASP A 148 -4.35 5.97 1.22
CA ASP A 148 -3.49 7.09 1.51
C ASP A 148 -4.29 8.35 1.87
N LYS A 149 -4.07 8.90 3.07
CA LYS A 149 -4.71 10.13 3.56
C LYS A 149 -3.84 11.38 3.36
N LEU A 150 -2.68 11.25 2.72
CA LEU A 150 -1.65 12.30 2.68
C LEU A 150 -2.00 13.53 1.84
N TYR A 151 -3.12 13.51 1.13
CA TYR A 151 -3.54 14.65 0.32
C TYR A 151 -4.75 15.33 0.95
N SER A 152 -4.58 16.54 1.39
CA SER A 152 -5.60 17.37 2.04
C SER A 152 -6.88 17.62 1.22
N ASN A 153 -6.87 17.25 -0.05
CA ASN A 153 -7.97 17.44 -1.01
C ASN A 153 -8.65 16.12 -1.43
N TYR A 154 -8.48 15.04 -0.69
CA TYR A 154 -9.27 13.82 -0.90
C TYR A 154 -10.68 14.00 -0.39
N LEU A 155 -11.63 13.78 -1.27
CA LEU A 155 -13.05 13.95 -0.99
C LEU A 155 -13.75 12.69 -0.52
N ASP A 156 -13.29 11.56 -1.00
CA ASP A 156 -13.75 10.26 -0.55
C ASP A 156 -12.55 9.52 0.04
N VAL A 157 -12.35 9.72 1.32
CA VAL A 157 -11.74 8.66 2.13
C VAL A 157 -12.70 7.50 1.96
N VAL A 158 -12.35 6.55 1.12
CA VAL A 158 -13.09 5.28 1.07
C VAL A 158 -13.01 4.76 2.48
N ASN A 159 -14.13 4.83 3.18
CA ASN A 159 -14.26 4.26 4.50
C ASN A 159 -13.71 2.86 4.41
N SER A 160 -12.73 2.56 5.24
CA SER A 160 -12.06 1.28 5.35
C SER A 160 -13.02 0.15 5.02
N SER A 161 -12.83 -0.49 3.86
CA SER A 161 -13.66 -1.61 3.48
C SER A 161 -13.34 -2.75 4.43
N LYS A 162 -14.23 -3.00 5.38
CA LYS A 162 -14.10 -4.11 6.33
C LYS A 162 -14.12 -5.48 5.64
N ASN A 163 -14.46 -5.53 4.35
CA ASN A 163 -14.65 -6.76 3.60
C ASN A 163 -13.52 -7.07 2.61
N ASP A 164 -12.44 -6.28 2.58
CA ASP A 164 -11.37 -6.45 1.61
C ASP A 164 -10.07 -6.97 2.27
N SER A 165 -10.22 -7.93 3.19
CA SER A 165 -9.08 -8.60 3.83
C SER A 165 -8.23 -9.36 2.82
N MET A 166 -6.93 -9.20 2.90
CA MET A 166 -5.97 -9.88 2.03
C MET A 166 -4.79 -10.45 2.82
N GLY A 167 -4.08 -11.38 2.20
CA GLY A 167 -2.89 -11.99 2.76
C GLY A 167 -2.03 -12.63 1.68
N LEU A 168 -0.95 -13.28 2.12
CA LEU A 168 -0.02 -14.00 1.26
C LEU A 168 0.02 -15.48 1.61
N ILE A 169 -0.01 -16.33 0.59
CA ILE A 169 0.42 -17.73 0.69
C ILE A 169 1.85 -17.78 0.17
N VAL A 170 2.75 -18.34 0.99
CA VAL A 170 4.19 -18.41 0.68
C VAL A 170 4.55 -19.83 0.34
N SER A 171 4.99 -20.07 -0.89
CA SER A 171 5.49 -21.36 -1.37
C SER A 171 6.99 -21.28 -1.58
N LEU A 172 7.73 -22.02 -0.77
CA LEU A 172 9.19 -22.02 -0.79
C LEU A 172 9.70 -23.25 -1.53
N ASN A 173 10.41 -23.03 -2.61
CA ASN A 173 11.02 -24.05 -3.44
C ASN A 173 12.56 -23.99 -3.34
N LYS A 174 13.23 -24.99 -3.93
CA LYS A 174 14.71 -25.09 -3.92
C LYS A 174 15.41 -23.85 -4.51
N ASN A 175 14.83 -23.19 -5.50
CA ASN A 175 15.45 -22.13 -6.28
C ASN A 175 14.68 -20.80 -6.25
N ASN A 176 13.52 -20.76 -5.62
CA ASN A 176 12.70 -19.55 -5.55
C ASN A 176 11.71 -19.58 -4.39
N VAL A 177 11.19 -18.42 -4.04
CA VAL A 177 9.99 -18.27 -3.23
C VAL A 177 8.90 -17.59 -4.05
N ILE A 178 7.69 -18.12 -3.95
CA ILE A 178 6.49 -17.63 -4.62
C ILE A 178 5.54 -17.09 -3.55
N PHE A 179 5.01 -15.88 -3.80
CA PHE A 179 4.00 -15.25 -2.97
C PHE A 179 2.71 -15.12 -3.78
N ASP A 180 1.70 -15.92 -3.42
CA ASP A 180 0.35 -15.80 -3.94
C ASP A 180 -0.43 -14.81 -3.08
N ARG A 181 -0.95 -13.76 -3.73
CA ARG A 181 -1.76 -12.73 -3.05
C ARG A 181 -3.22 -13.17 -3.07
N ILE A 182 -3.80 -13.38 -1.90
CA ILE A 182 -5.18 -13.84 -1.78
C ILE A 182 -6.08 -12.77 -1.16
N GLN A 183 -7.24 -12.56 -1.74
CA GLN A 183 -8.33 -11.78 -1.16
C GLN A 183 -9.32 -12.74 -0.50
N PHE A 184 -9.36 -12.75 0.82
CA PHE A 184 -10.14 -13.75 1.58
C PHE A 184 -11.65 -13.59 1.41
N SER A 185 -12.16 -12.35 1.30
CA SER A 185 -13.60 -12.10 1.15
C SER A 185 -14.20 -12.61 -0.15
N THR A 186 -13.40 -12.83 -1.17
CA THR A 186 -13.84 -13.30 -2.51
C THR A 186 -13.16 -14.58 -2.94
N GLU A 187 -12.28 -15.13 -2.11
CA GLU A 187 -11.42 -16.30 -2.40
C GLU A 187 -10.62 -16.12 -3.72
N GLU A 188 -10.36 -14.86 -4.09
CA GLU A 188 -9.65 -14.53 -5.32
C GLU A 188 -8.15 -14.57 -5.09
N ILE A 189 -7.44 -15.42 -5.83
CA ILE A 189 -5.99 -15.34 -5.97
C ILE A 189 -5.69 -14.34 -7.09
N LEU A 190 -4.88 -13.32 -6.81
CA LEU A 190 -4.50 -12.33 -7.81
C LEU A 190 -3.65 -12.97 -8.91
N GLU A 191 -3.94 -12.65 -10.17
CA GLU A 191 -3.34 -13.30 -11.35
C GLU A 191 -1.80 -13.24 -11.37
N GLU A 192 -1.19 -12.14 -10.93
CA GLU A 192 0.26 -12.00 -10.89
C GLU A 192 0.79 -12.44 -9.52
N ARG A 193 1.41 -13.61 -9.44
CA ARG A 193 2.18 -13.99 -8.26
C ARG A 193 3.54 -13.30 -8.24
N TRP A 194 4.05 -13.02 -7.06
CA TRP A 194 5.43 -12.56 -6.94
C TRP A 194 6.36 -13.75 -6.84
N ASN A 195 7.41 -13.74 -7.66
CA ASN A 195 8.40 -14.82 -7.71
C ASN A 195 9.80 -14.22 -7.50
N ILE A 196 10.50 -14.67 -6.47
CA ILE A 196 11.84 -14.23 -6.12
C ILE A 196 12.78 -15.42 -6.24
N ASN A 197 13.69 -15.34 -7.21
CA ASN A 197 14.64 -16.41 -7.51
C ASN A 197 15.87 -16.35 -6.59
N PHE A 198 16.46 -17.49 -6.32
CA PHE A 198 17.71 -17.66 -5.60
C PHE A 198 18.84 -17.98 -6.59
N PRO A 199 20.10 -17.61 -6.28
CA PRO A 199 20.54 -16.83 -5.13
C PRO A 199 20.07 -15.39 -5.18
N MET A 200 19.70 -14.82 -4.04
CA MET A 200 19.28 -13.43 -3.95
C MET A 200 20.50 -12.51 -4.04
N ASN A 201 20.48 -11.65 -5.04
CA ASN A 201 21.49 -10.63 -5.27
C ASN A 201 20.80 -9.38 -5.86
N SER A 202 21.17 -8.19 -5.43
CA SER A 202 20.58 -6.93 -5.87
C SER A 202 20.66 -6.71 -7.39
N SER A 203 21.61 -7.34 -8.09
CA SER A 203 21.69 -7.30 -9.57
C SER A 203 20.54 -8.05 -10.26
N ASN A 204 19.98 -9.08 -9.61
CA ASN A 204 18.93 -9.94 -10.14
C ASN A 204 17.51 -9.52 -9.72
N PHE A 205 17.38 -8.42 -9.02
CA PHE A 205 16.11 -7.94 -8.50
C PHE A 205 15.19 -7.42 -9.61
N ASN A 206 13.95 -7.93 -9.63
CA ASN A 206 12.95 -7.63 -10.67
C ASN A 206 11.89 -6.62 -10.21
N TYR A 207 11.71 -6.47 -8.89
CA TYR A 207 10.68 -5.59 -8.30
C TYR A 207 11.24 -4.22 -7.92
N LYS A 208 12.21 -3.70 -8.70
CA LYS A 208 12.65 -2.30 -8.63
C LYS A 208 11.57 -1.42 -9.24
N PHE A 209 11.20 -0.31 -8.60
CA PHE A 209 10.10 0.54 -9.08
C PHE A 209 10.34 1.13 -10.46
N ASP A 210 11.57 1.42 -10.84
CA ASP A 210 11.94 1.85 -12.18
C ASP A 210 11.74 0.76 -13.23
N LYS A 211 12.06 -0.50 -12.93
CA LYS A 211 11.82 -1.66 -13.80
C LYS A 211 10.32 -1.98 -13.91
N MET A 212 9.58 -1.88 -12.80
CA MET A 212 8.15 -2.16 -12.77
C MET A 212 7.31 -1.08 -13.45
N ASN A 213 7.84 0.14 -13.55
CA ASN A 213 7.20 1.24 -14.25
C ASN A 213 7.42 1.10 -15.77
N ASN A 214 6.45 0.50 -16.45
CA ASN A 214 6.48 0.34 -17.91
C ASN A 214 6.20 1.65 -18.68
N LYS A 215 5.96 2.77 -17.99
CA LYS A 215 5.63 4.10 -18.53
C LYS A 215 4.38 4.15 -19.41
N ILE A 216 3.57 3.11 -19.43
CA ILE A 216 2.28 3.09 -20.14
C ILE A 216 1.31 3.98 -19.37
N LYS A 217 0.75 4.95 -20.09
CA LYS A 217 -0.19 5.91 -19.48
C LYS A 217 -1.60 5.37 -19.52
N PRO A 218 -2.43 5.63 -18.48
CA PRO A 218 -3.86 5.42 -18.58
C PRO A 218 -4.46 6.22 -19.75
N PHE A 219 -5.61 5.79 -20.27
CA PHE A 219 -6.31 6.51 -21.31
C PHE A 219 -7.83 6.40 -21.14
N PHE A 220 -8.54 7.41 -21.63
CA PHE A 220 -9.99 7.41 -21.68
C PHE A 220 -10.47 6.97 -23.06
N ASP A 221 -11.62 6.33 -23.10
CA ASP A 221 -12.34 6.08 -24.33
C ASP A 221 -12.80 7.44 -24.92
N ASP A 222 -12.37 7.75 -26.14
CA ASP A 222 -12.64 9.02 -26.79
C ASP A 222 -14.16 9.24 -27.04
N LYS A 223 -14.91 8.15 -27.26
CA LYS A 223 -16.37 8.19 -27.49
C LYS A 223 -17.17 8.41 -26.19
N SER A 224 -16.57 8.19 -25.01
CA SER A 224 -17.28 8.40 -23.76
C SER A 224 -17.40 9.90 -23.43
N ARG A 225 -18.52 10.30 -22.85
CA ARG A 225 -18.77 11.70 -22.44
C ARG A 225 -18.74 11.86 -20.93
N ILE A 226 -18.43 13.06 -20.47
CA ILE A 226 -18.62 13.45 -19.08
C ILE A 226 -20.05 13.95 -18.95
N LYS A 227 -20.78 13.42 -17.98
CA LYS A 227 -22.11 13.93 -17.60
C LYS A 227 -21.96 14.71 -16.30
N ILE A 228 -22.57 15.88 -16.25
CA ILE A 228 -22.52 16.75 -15.08
C ILE A 228 -23.94 17.02 -14.61
N LYS A 229 -24.16 16.86 -13.31
CA LYS A 229 -25.43 17.21 -12.67
C LYS A 229 -25.16 18.24 -11.57
N ILE A 230 -25.95 19.30 -11.55
CA ILE A 230 -25.94 20.26 -10.46
C ILE A 230 -26.98 19.78 -9.46
N ILE A 231 -26.55 19.55 -8.22
CA ILE A 231 -27.40 19.11 -7.12
C ILE A 231 -27.60 20.31 -6.20
N ASN A 232 -28.83 20.74 -6.02
CA ASN A 232 -29.17 21.77 -5.04
C ASN A 232 -29.28 21.12 -3.66
N ASN A 233 -28.54 21.63 -2.70
CA ASN A 233 -28.65 21.21 -1.30
C ASN A 233 -29.73 22.03 -0.58
N LYS A 234 -30.29 21.51 0.51
CA LYS A 234 -31.33 22.17 1.33
C LYS A 234 -30.95 23.59 1.78
N ASN A 235 -29.65 23.94 1.80
CA ASN A 235 -29.13 25.25 2.18
C ASN A 235 -28.77 26.16 0.97
N PHE A 236 -29.41 25.99 -0.19
CA PHE A 236 -29.16 26.75 -1.45
C PHE A 236 -27.75 26.62 -2.01
N ASN A 237 -26.92 25.71 -1.48
CA ASN A 237 -25.58 25.48 -1.96
C ASN A 237 -25.59 24.47 -3.11
N LYS A 238 -24.90 24.80 -4.20
CA LYS A 238 -24.81 23.94 -5.38
C LYS A 238 -23.62 22.99 -5.28
N LYS A 239 -23.88 21.69 -5.40
CA LYS A 239 -22.85 20.68 -5.55
C LYS A 239 -22.83 20.19 -6.99
N ILE A 240 -21.64 19.87 -7.49
CA ILE A 240 -21.46 19.31 -8.83
C ILE A 240 -21.18 17.82 -8.70
N LEU A 241 -22.03 17.01 -9.31
CA LEU A 241 -21.81 15.59 -9.52
C LEU A 241 -21.24 15.38 -10.92
N ILE A 242 -20.03 14.85 -10.98
CA ILE A 242 -19.34 14.51 -12.23
C ILE A 242 -19.45 13.01 -12.43
N ILE A 243 -19.96 12.57 -13.57
CA ILE A 243 -20.14 11.15 -13.93
C ILE A 243 -19.39 10.90 -15.22
N PHE A 244 -18.52 9.89 -15.24
CA PHE A 244 -17.76 9.54 -16.42
C PHE A 244 -17.42 8.05 -16.44
N LYS A 245 -17.09 7.51 -17.63
CA LYS A 245 -16.61 6.14 -17.78
C LYS A 245 -15.17 6.03 -17.25
N ALA A 246 -14.90 5.00 -16.48
CA ALA A 246 -13.56 4.73 -15.97
C ALA A 246 -12.53 4.67 -17.11
N ALA A 247 -11.35 5.19 -16.88
CA ALA A 247 -10.23 5.09 -17.81
C ALA A 247 -9.68 3.65 -17.84
N PHE A 248 -9.01 3.32 -18.92
CA PHE A 248 -8.34 2.04 -19.11
C PHE A 248 -6.85 2.14 -18.76
N HIS A 249 -6.33 1.07 -18.22
CA HIS A 249 -4.90 0.82 -18.07
C HIS A 249 -4.68 -0.69 -18.09
N GLN A 250 -3.54 -1.17 -18.58
CA GLN A 250 -3.25 -2.61 -18.63
C GLN A 250 -3.27 -3.26 -17.25
N ASP A 251 -2.82 -2.54 -16.21
CA ASP A 251 -2.89 -3.00 -14.83
C ASP A 251 -4.17 -2.47 -14.15
N TYR A 252 -4.12 -1.24 -13.70
CA TYR A 252 -5.28 -0.51 -13.16
C TYR A 252 -4.98 0.99 -13.10
N VAL A 253 -6.03 1.78 -13.11
CA VAL A 253 -5.96 3.20 -12.74
C VAL A 253 -5.95 3.28 -11.23
N TYR A 254 -4.98 3.99 -10.66
CA TYR A 254 -4.84 4.14 -9.22
C TYR A 254 -5.78 5.22 -8.67
N LYS A 255 -5.74 6.41 -9.27
CA LYS A 255 -6.54 7.56 -8.86
C LYS A 255 -6.89 8.48 -10.02
N TYR A 256 -7.85 9.34 -9.80
CA TYR A 256 -8.22 10.42 -10.70
C TYR A 256 -7.88 11.77 -10.10
N LYS A 257 -7.40 12.69 -10.94
CA LYS A 257 -7.20 14.10 -10.63
C LYS A 257 -8.21 14.91 -11.42
N ILE A 258 -9.04 15.70 -10.75
CA ILE A 258 -9.99 16.60 -11.36
C ILE A 258 -9.50 18.03 -11.13
N VAL A 259 -9.37 18.79 -12.20
CA VAL A 259 -8.99 20.20 -12.16
C VAL A 259 -10.17 21.03 -12.66
N LEU A 260 -10.68 21.87 -11.78
CA LEU A 260 -11.73 22.82 -12.08
C LEU A 260 -11.14 24.21 -12.28
N LYS A 261 -11.35 24.80 -13.43
CA LYS A 261 -10.83 26.12 -13.83
C LYS A 261 -11.98 27.07 -14.12
N ASN A 262 -12.05 28.19 -13.40
CA ASN A 262 -12.94 29.27 -13.78
C ASN A 262 -12.42 29.93 -15.06
N ARG A 263 -13.27 30.13 -16.08
CA ARG A 263 -12.90 30.74 -17.35
C ARG A 263 -13.09 32.25 -17.39
N GLU A 264 -13.87 32.78 -16.46
CA GLU A 264 -14.24 34.20 -16.41
C GLU A 264 -13.43 34.99 -15.40
N LYS A 265 -12.89 34.30 -14.39
CA LYS A 265 -12.10 34.92 -13.33
C LYS A 265 -10.73 34.28 -13.23
N LYS A 266 -9.69 35.09 -12.99
CA LYS A 266 -8.33 34.61 -12.66
C LYS A 266 -8.30 34.09 -11.20
N GLU A 267 -9.04 33.01 -10.93
CA GLU A 267 -9.00 32.30 -9.68
C GLU A 267 -7.99 31.13 -9.77
N ASN A 268 -7.43 30.74 -8.64
CA ASN A 268 -6.60 29.55 -8.59
C ASN A 268 -7.41 28.30 -8.96
N ASN A 269 -6.82 27.41 -9.74
CA ASN A 269 -7.44 26.13 -10.10
C ASN A 269 -7.76 25.34 -8.84
N ARG A 270 -8.97 24.79 -8.74
CA ARG A 270 -9.33 23.85 -7.70
C ARG A 270 -8.96 22.45 -8.17
N ILE A 271 -8.20 21.72 -7.35
CA ILE A 271 -7.71 20.38 -7.68
C ILE A 271 -8.28 19.40 -6.66
N TYR A 272 -8.85 18.32 -7.18
CA TYR A 272 -9.41 17.24 -6.37
C TYR A 272 -8.83 15.91 -6.82
N TYR A 273 -8.65 15.00 -5.86
CA TYR A 273 -8.19 13.64 -6.14
C TYR A 273 -9.21 12.64 -5.62
N PHE A 274 -9.41 11.57 -6.39
CA PHE A 274 -10.32 10.48 -6.03
C PHE A 274 -9.62 9.16 -6.32
N TYR A 275 -9.76 8.19 -5.43
CA TYR A 275 -9.29 6.84 -5.73
C TYR A 275 -10.19 6.18 -6.77
N SER A 276 -9.58 5.38 -7.63
CA SER A 276 -10.33 4.39 -8.39
C SER A 276 -10.72 3.23 -7.47
N ASP A 277 -11.54 2.31 -7.99
CA ASP A 277 -11.86 1.06 -7.30
C ASP A 277 -10.75 -0.01 -7.43
N TYR A 278 -9.47 0.39 -7.56
CA TYR A 278 -8.37 -0.54 -7.84
C TYR A 278 -8.20 -1.63 -6.77
N TYR A 279 -8.53 -1.31 -5.52
CA TYR A 279 -8.44 -2.21 -4.37
C TYR A 279 -9.53 -3.28 -4.35
N LYS A 280 -10.62 -3.11 -5.13
CA LYS A 280 -11.68 -4.10 -5.28
C LYS A 280 -11.32 -5.20 -6.27
N SER A 281 -11.95 -6.36 -6.15
CA SER A 281 -11.85 -7.40 -7.17
C SER A 281 -12.28 -6.88 -8.55
N LYS A 282 -11.73 -7.43 -9.64
CA LYS A 282 -12.03 -6.95 -11.01
C LYS A 282 -13.53 -6.91 -11.30
N LYS A 283 -14.29 -7.90 -10.84
CA LYS A 283 -15.74 -7.98 -11.03
C LYS A 283 -16.53 -6.89 -10.29
N ASN A 284 -15.98 -6.36 -9.22
CA ASN A 284 -16.62 -5.37 -8.36
C ASN A 284 -16.21 -3.93 -8.70
N ARG A 285 -15.32 -3.71 -9.68
CA ARG A 285 -14.91 -2.38 -10.11
C ARG A 285 -15.98 -1.72 -10.96
N GLN A 286 -16.28 -0.49 -10.61
CA GLN A 286 -17.29 0.29 -11.35
C GLN A 286 -16.75 0.73 -12.72
N LYS A 287 -17.54 0.48 -13.77
CA LYS A 287 -17.24 0.97 -15.13
C LYS A 287 -17.61 2.44 -15.31
N ILE A 288 -18.56 2.94 -14.52
CA ILE A 288 -19.00 4.33 -14.51
C ILE A 288 -18.75 4.87 -13.11
N LEU A 289 -17.98 5.92 -13.03
CA LEU A 289 -17.59 6.57 -11.79
C LEU A 289 -18.38 7.85 -11.60
N SER A 290 -18.70 8.17 -10.35
CA SER A 290 -19.34 9.43 -9.98
C SER A 290 -18.64 10.06 -8.79
N PHE A 291 -18.28 11.34 -8.92
CA PHE A 291 -17.65 12.11 -7.85
C PHE A 291 -18.42 13.40 -7.62
N THR A 292 -18.68 13.68 -6.36
CA THR A 292 -19.30 14.96 -5.97
C THR A 292 -18.23 15.93 -5.54
N ILE A 293 -18.16 17.09 -6.16
CA ILE A 293 -17.29 18.17 -5.71
C ILE A 293 -17.89 18.75 -4.41
N PRO A 294 -17.14 18.74 -3.29
CA PRO A 294 -17.71 19.01 -1.96
C PRO A 294 -17.98 20.50 -1.69
N ASN A 295 -17.25 21.37 -2.37
CA ASN A 295 -17.28 22.79 -2.07
C ASN A 295 -18.33 23.50 -2.93
N ASP A 296 -18.93 24.51 -2.35
CA ASP A 296 -19.80 25.41 -3.07
C ASP A 296 -19.05 26.07 -4.21
N ILE A 297 -19.66 26.09 -5.38
CA ILE A 297 -19.08 26.66 -6.59
C ILE A 297 -19.93 27.85 -7.00
N ASN A 298 -19.28 28.99 -7.16
CA ASN A 298 -19.91 30.22 -7.61
C ASN A 298 -20.47 30.05 -9.02
N ARG A 299 -21.50 30.86 -9.37
CA ARG A 299 -21.97 30.93 -10.75
C ARG A 299 -20.86 31.36 -11.69
N GLY A 300 -20.82 30.77 -12.88
CA GLY A 300 -19.82 31.08 -13.88
C GLY A 300 -19.54 29.93 -14.85
N LYS A 301 -18.67 30.17 -15.81
CA LYS A 301 -18.24 29.21 -16.81
C LYS A 301 -16.97 28.49 -16.34
N TYR A 302 -17.03 27.18 -16.25
CA TYR A 302 -15.91 26.37 -15.77
C TYR A 302 -15.46 25.36 -16.81
N LYS A 303 -14.14 25.11 -16.84
CA LYS A 303 -13.54 23.99 -17.55
C LYS A 303 -13.15 22.92 -16.53
N ILE A 304 -13.55 21.68 -16.81
CA ILE A 304 -13.21 20.50 -16.02
C ILE A 304 -12.22 19.68 -16.85
N ASP A 305 -11.05 19.43 -16.29
CA ASP A 305 -10.05 18.49 -16.83
C ASP A 305 -9.94 17.28 -15.88
N ILE A 306 -10.23 16.07 -16.36
CA ILE A 306 -10.13 14.81 -15.60
C ILE A 306 -8.94 14.04 -16.11
N TYR A 307 -8.03 13.69 -15.22
CA TYR A 307 -6.85 12.87 -15.49
C TYR A 307 -6.94 11.55 -14.75
N ALA A 308 -6.57 10.46 -15.39
CA ALA A 308 -6.33 9.18 -14.77
C ALA A 308 -4.84 9.00 -14.47
N ILE A 309 -4.50 8.44 -13.32
CA ILE A 309 -3.12 8.28 -12.84
C ILE A 309 -2.95 6.83 -12.40
N ASP A 310 -1.87 6.17 -12.84
CA ASP A 310 -1.51 4.83 -12.39
C ASP A 310 -0.72 4.85 -11.06
N THR A 311 -0.32 3.68 -10.58
CA THR A 311 0.44 3.50 -9.33
C THR A 311 1.81 4.18 -9.36
N PHE A 312 2.43 4.29 -10.54
CA PHE A 312 3.77 4.89 -10.72
C PHE A 312 3.73 6.37 -11.04
N GLY A 313 2.52 6.97 -11.13
CA GLY A 313 2.35 8.39 -11.40
C GLY A 313 2.26 8.74 -12.89
N ASN A 314 2.20 7.74 -13.79
CA ASN A 314 1.96 8.01 -15.20
C ASN A 314 0.54 8.57 -15.38
N ILE A 315 0.45 9.72 -16.06
CA ILE A 315 -0.79 10.48 -16.18
C ILE A 315 -1.34 10.45 -17.62
N SER A 316 -2.65 10.26 -17.74
CA SER A 316 -3.37 10.28 -19.02
C SER A 316 -3.41 11.66 -19.67
N LYS A 317 -3.74 11.73 -20.97
CA LYS A 317 -4.34 12.95 -21.51
C LYS A 317 -5.64 13.26 -20.76
N PRO A 318 -5.99 14.55 -20.54
CA PRO A 318 -7.21 14.91 -19.84
C PRO A 318 -8.45 14.65 -20.69
N LYS A 319 -9.49 14.09 -20.06
CA LYS A 319 -10.85 14.18 -20.58
C LYS A 319 -11.43 15.52 -20.14
N LYS A 320 -12.00 16.28 -21.09
CA LYS A 320 -12.36 17.69 -20.88
C LYS A 320 -13.86 17.91 -21.05
N GLU A 321 -14.40 18.84 -20.26
CA GLU A 321 -15.79 19.33 -20.38
C GLU A 321 -15.86 20.79 -19.98
N ILE A 322 -16.84 21.52 -20.53
CA ILE A 322 -17.12 22.90 -20.16
C ILE A 322 -18.55 22.97 -19.64
N ILE A 323 -18.75 23.64 -18.52
CA ILE A 323 -20.04 23.79 -17.87
C ILE A 323 -20.33 25.24 -17.51
N ASN A 324 -21.60 25.58 -17.49
CA ASN A 324 -22.10 26.80 -16.89
C ASN A 324 -22.88 26.45 -15.61
N ILE A 325 -22.51 27.08 -14.49
CA ILE A 325 -23.07 26.84 -13.16
C ILE A 325 -23.95 28.03 -12.77
#